data_a7ccb4964a9fe9a1e95b533c319759b6
#
_entry.id   a7ccb4964a9fe9a1e95b533c319759b6
#
_cell.length_a   1.000
_cell.length_b   1.000
_cell.length_c   1.000
_cell.angle_alpha   90.00
_cell.angle_beta   90.00
_cell.angle_gamma   90.00
#
_symmetry.space_group_name_H-M   'P 1'
#
loop_
_entity.id
_entity.type
_entity.pdbx_description
1 polymer ?
#
loop_
_entity_poly.entity_id
_entity_poly.type
_entity_poly.pdbx_seq_one_letter_code
_entity_poly.pdbx_strand_id
1 'polypeptide(L)'
;MQELEHARSRGARIYAELKGYGLSSDAYHMTAPQEGGEGPFLAMKHALKHARIHPGTVDYINAHATSTALGDAAENRAIKALLLGEQGKENASEINVSSTKGAIGHLLGAAGSVEAIFTILSIYHASLLNISISHPKSHNDSGHPPTYSKS
;
A
#
# COMPACT_ATOMS: atom_id res chain seq x y z
N MET A 1 -9.21 17.48 -0.32
CA MET A 1 -9.49 17.04 1.08
C MET A 1 -10.05 18.24 1.84
N GLN A 2 -10.90 18.01 2.82
CA GLN A 2 -11.61 19.03 3.58
C GLN A 2 -11.81 18.52 5.02
N GLU A 3 -11.89 19.43 5.98
CA GLU A 3 -12.19 19.10 7.37
C GLU A 3 -13.62 18.52 7.47
N LEU A 4 -13.80 17.50 8.34
CA LEU A 4 -15.01 16.68 8.37
C LEU A 4 -16.27 17.47 8.76
N GLU A 5 -16.20 18.25 9.83
CA GLU A 5 -17.38 19.01 10.29
C GLU A 5 -17.77 20.12 9.33
N HIS A 6 -16.80 20.71 8.65
CA HIS A 6 -17.06 21.67 7.57
C HIS A 6 -17.75 20.97 6.36
N ALA A 7 -17.31 19.76 5.99
CA ALA A 7 -17.96 19.00 4.94
C ALA A 7 -19.41 18.65 5.30
N ARG A 8 -19.64 18.22 6.55
CA ARG A 8 -20.98 17.88 7.06
C ARG A 8 -21.91 19.10 7.10
N SER A 9 -21.42 20.24 7.62
CA SER A 9 -22.22 21.46 7.80
C SER A 9 -22.79 22.03 6.47
N ARG A 10 -22.06 21.82 5.37
CA ARG A 10 -22.51 22.24 4.03
C ARG A 10 -23.18 21.14 3.21
N GLY A 11 -23.46 19.97 3.79
CA GLY A 11 -24.09 18.84 3.08
C GLY A 11 -23.24 18.23 1.98
N ALA A 12 -21.91 18.30 2.06
CA ALA A 12 -21.03 17.75 1.04
C ALA A 12 -21.11 16.23 0.98
N ARG A 13 -21.00 15.67 -0.23
CA ARG A 13 -20.83 14.24 -0.39
C ARG A 13 -19.47 13.82 0.15
N ILE A 14 -19.45 12.93 1.13
CA ILE A 14 -18.23 12.36 1.73
C ILE A 14 -17.99 11.00 1.11
N TYR A 15 -16.82 10.80 0.48
CA TYR A 15 -16.44 9.54 -0.16
C TYR A 15 -15.67 8.62 0.78
N ALA A 16 -14.79 9.20 1.60
CA ALA A 16 -14.01 8.50 2.61
C ALA A 16 -13.48 9.49 3.65
N GLU A 17 -12.96 8.98 4.75
CA GLU A 17 -12.27 9.75 5.79
C GLU A 17 -10.79 9.41 5.79
N LEU A 18 -9.93 10.43 5.76
CA LEU A 18 -8.50 10.28 5.99
C LEU A 18 -8.23 10.27 7.50
N LYS A 19 -7.99 9.10 8.06
CA LYS A 19 -7.82 8.88 9.50
C LYS A 19 -6.43 9.24 10.01
N GLY A 20 -5.40 9.03 9.19
CA GLY A 20 -4.02 9.24 9.62
C GLY A 20 -3.03 9.29 8.47
N TYR A 21 -1.83 9.74 8.78
CA TYR A 21 -0.70 9.74 7.86
C TYR A 21 0.59 9.42 8.62
N GLY A 22 1.60 8.95 7.88
CA GLY A 22 2.93 8.69 8.42
C GLY A 22 4.02 9.00 7.42
N LEU A 23 5.13 9.45 7.91
CA LEU A 23 6.33 9.78 7.15
C LEU A 23 7.53 9.07 7.77
N SER A 24 8.46 8.70 6.92
CA SER A 24 9.77 8.18 7.29
C SER A 24 10.76 8.37 6.15
N SER A 25 12.01 8.08 6.42
CA SER A 25 13.09 8.05 5.43
C SER A 25 14.00 6.87 5.74
N ASP A 26 14.56 6.22 4.72
CA ASP A 26 15.50 5.14 4.92
C ASP A 26 16.85 5.61 5.48
N ALA A 27 17.27 6.84 5.13
CA ALA A 27 18.59 7.40 5.48
C ALA A 27 19.74 6.43 5.16
N TYR A 28 19.61 5.65 4.09
CA TYR A 28 20.50 4.52 3.75
C TYR A 28 21.31 4.79 2.48
N HIS A 29 20.65 4.99 1.35
CA HIS A 29 21.28 5.21 0.06
C HIS A 29 20.47 6.20 -0.76
N MET A 30 21.09 6.86 -1.75
CA MET A 30 20.45 7.91 -2.56
C MET A 30 19.22 7.39 -3.34
N THR A 31 19.28 6.16 -3.84
CA THR A 31 18.22 5.58 -4.68
C THR A 31 17.80 4.16 -4.31
N ALA A 32 18.66 3.40 -3.61
CA ALA A 32 18.36 2.03 -3.23
C ALA A 32 17.61 1.99 -1.89
N PRO A 33 16.47 1.29 -1.81
CA PRO A 33 15.78 1.07 -0.54
C PRO A 33 16.61 0.18 0.37
N GLN A 34 16.43 0.34 1.67
CA GLN A 34 16.97 -0.60 2.66
C GLN A 34 16.29 -1.97 2.49
N GLU A 35 17.09 -3.02 2.47
CA GLU A 35 16.59 -4.37 2.18
C GLU A 35 15.47 -4.82 3.13
N GLY A 36 15.55 -4.48 4.40
CA GLY A 36 14.54 -4.80 5.42
C GLY A 36 13.21 -4.09 5.23
N GLY A 37 13.15 -3.01 4.44
CA GLY A 37 11.94 -2.20 4.26
C GLY A 37 11.57 -1.37 5.49
N GLU A 38 12.56 -0.93 6.27
CA GLU A 38 12.34 -0.20 7.52
C GLU A 38 11.60 1.12 7.30
N GLY A 39 11.96 1.89 6.27
CA GLY A 39 11.30 3.15 5.94
C GLY A 39 9.80 2.95 5.68
N PRO A 40 9.39 2.15 4.69
CA PRO A 40 7.98 1.86 4.44
C PRO A 40 7.24 1.32 5.67
N PHE A 41 7.89 0.43 6.45
CA PHE A 41 7.32 -0.09 7.70
C PHE A 41 7.02 1.03 8.69
N LEU A 42 7.98 1.92 8.95
CA LEU A 42 7.81 3.03 9.88
C LEU A 42 6.74 4.02 9.41
N ALA A 43 6.70 4.35 8.11
CA ALA A 43 5.68 5.23 7.55
C ALA A 43 4.27 4.67 7.78
N MET A 44 4.05 3.39 7.45
CA MET A 44 2.77 2.72 7.68
C MET A 44 2.42 2.62 9.17
N LYS A 45 3.39 2.25 10.01
CA LYS A 45 3.22 2.19 11.47
C LYS A 45 2.83 3.54 12.07
N HIS A 46 3.46 4.62 11.63
CA HIS A 46 3.13 5.98 12.06
C HIS A 46 1.72 6.39 11.62
N ALA A 47 1.32 6.03 10.38
CA ALA A 47 -0.02 6.29 9.89
C ALA A 47 -1.09 5.58 10.74
N LEU A 48 -0.90 4.29 11.05
CA LEU A 48 -1.82 3.53 11.90
C LEU A 48 -1.86 4.08 13.35
N LYS A 49 -0.69 4.42 13.90
CA LYS A 49 -0.61 5.04 15.23
C LYS A 49 -1.35 6.38 15.28
N HIS A 50 -1.17 7.23 14.26
CA HIS A 50 -1.87 8.50 14.17
C HIS A 50 -3.39 8.30 14.02
N ALA A 51 -3.80 7.34 13.24
CA ALA A 51 -5.20 6.97 13.06
C ALA A 51 -5.80 6.27 14.29
N ARG A 52 -5.00 5.78 15.24
CA ARG A 52 -5.40 4.92 16.37
C ARG A 52 -6.08 3.63 15.90
N ILE A 53 -5.51 3.02 14.87
CA ILE A 53 -6.02 1.79 14.23
C ILE A 53 -5.01 0.68 14.43
N HIS A 54 -5.50 -0.54 14.74
CA HIS A 54 -4.66 -1.72 14.83
C HIS A 54 -4.35 -2.32 13.46
N PRO A 55 -3.14 -2.86 13.23
CA PRO A 55 -2.77 -3.46 11.96
C PRO A 55 -3.74 -4.55 11.47
N GLY A 56 -4.27 -5.36 12.38
CA GLY A 56 -5.22 -6.43 12.05
C GLY A 56 -6.54 -5.96 11.42
N THR A 57 -6.89 -4.69 11.56
CA THR A 57 -8.13 -4.11 10.99
C THR A 57 -7.92 -3.49 9.60
N VAL A 58 -6.72 -3.55 9.06
CA VAL A 58 -6.44 -3.08 7.71
C VAL A 58 -6.95 -4.11 6.70
N ASP A 59 -7.89 -3.72 5.86
CA ASP A 59 -8.48 -4.63 4.87
C ASP A 59 -7.74 -4.63 3.54
N TYR A 60 -7.11 -3.51 3.18
CA TYR A 60 -6.48 -3.34 1.88
C TYR A 60 -5.30 -2.37 1.91
N ILE A 61 -4.27 -2.68 1.11
CA ILE A 61 -3.14 -1.79 0.84
C ILE A 61 -3.03 -1.55 -0.66
N ASN A 62 -3.02 -0.28 -1.06
CA ASN A 62 -2.58 0.12 -2.39
C ASN A 62 -1.07 0.33 -2.34
N ALA A 63 -0.32 -0.64 -2.84
CA ALA A 63 1.13 -0.67 -2.73
C ALA A 63 1.81 0.28 -3.73
N HIS A 64 2.98 0.78 -3.34
CA HIS A 64 3.83 1.58 -4.24
C HIS A 64 4.30 0.77 -5.44
N ALA A 65 4.79 -0.45 -5.23
CA ALA A 65 5.06 -1.50 -6.22
C ALA A 65 5.47 -0.98 -7.62
N THR A 66 6.68 -0.43 -7.70
CA THR A 66 7.20 0.19 -8.94
C THR A 66 7.76 -0.82 -9.94
N SER A 67 7.60 -2.12 -9.68
CA SER A 67 8.17 -3.22 -10.48
C SER A 67 9.70 -3.24 -10.47
N THR A 68 10.30 -2.80 -9.38
CA THR A 68 11.75 -2.94 -9.11
C THR A 68 11.98 -4.07 -8.12
N ALA A 69 12.90 -5.01 -8.44
CA ALA A 69 13.10 -6.20 -7.62
C ALA A 69 13.42 -5.88 -6.15
N LEU A 70 14.29 -4.89 -5.89
CA LEU A 70 14.63 -4.47 -4.53
C LEU A 70 13.50 -3.72 -3.84
N GLY A 71 12.85 -2.79 -4.55
CA GLY A 71 11.77 -1.98 -4.00
C GLY A 71 10.57 -2.81 -3.61
N ASP A 72 10.10 -3.65 -4.52
CA ASP A 72 8.92 -4.48 -4.29
C ASP A 72 9.17 -5.53 -3.18
N ALA A 73 10.40 -6.08 -3.11
CA ALA A 73 10.77 -7.01 -2.04
C ALA A 73 10.82 -6.30 -0.67
N ALA A 74 11.39 -5.10 -0.59
CA ALA A 74 11.45 -4.32 0.65
C ALA A 74 10.05 -3.92 1.12
N GLU A 75 9.20 -3.44 0.21
CA GLU A 75 7.81 -3.08 0.53
C GLU A 75 7.00 -4.30 1.01
N ASN A 76 7.13 -5.45 0.34
CA ASN A 76 6.46 -6.69 0.76
C ASN A 76 6.89 -7.13 2.17
N ARG A 77 8.19 -7.03 2.49
CA ARG A 77 8.68 -7.31 3.86
C ARG A 77 8.07 -6.34 4.88
N ALA A 78 8.04 -5.05 4.57
CA ALA A 78 7.43 -4.04 5.42
C ALA A 78 5.95 -4.29 5.68
N ILE A 79 5.18 -4.61 4.65
CA ILE A 79 3.75 -4.94 4.75
C ILE A 79 3.54 -6.17 5.64
N LYS A 80 4.30 -7.24 5.41
CA LYS A 80 4.21 -8.45 6.22
C LYS A 80 4.62 -8.21 7.67
N ALA A 81 5.72 -7.50 7.91
CA ALA A 81 6.18 -7.17 9.25
C ALA A 81 5.13 -6.36 10.03
N LEU A 82 4.40 -5.46 9.37
CA LEU A 82 3.36 -4.67 9.99
C LEU A 82 2.07 -5.49 10.23
N LEU A 83 1.56 -6.15 9.17
CA LEU A 83 0.23 -6.75 9.20
C LEU A 83 0.20 -8.16 9.77
N LEU A 84 1.33 -8.86 9.87
CA LEU A 84 1.47 -10.17 10.55
C LEU A 84 2.22 -10.04 11.89
N GLY A 85 2.58 -8.82 12.29
CA GLY A 85 3.23 -8.53 13.56
C GLY A 85 2.26 -8.47 14.72
N GLU A 86 2.69 -7.79 15.78
CA GLU A 86 1.89 -7.59 16.99
C GLU A 86 0.54 -6.92 16.65
N GLN A 87 -0.57 -7.52 17.12
CA GLN A 87 -1.94 -7.08 16.84
C GLN A 87 -2.32 -7.07 15.35
N GLY A 88 -1.59 -7.81 14.53
CA GLY A 88 -1.84 -7.97 13.11
C GLY A 88 -2.86 -9.07 12.79
N LYS A 89 -2.84 -9.53 11.55
CA LYS A 89 -3.66 -10.65 11.05
C LYS A 89 -2.98 -11.98 11.38
N GLU A 90 -3.77 -13.03 11.49
CA GLU A 90 -3.27 -14.38 11.77
C GLU A 90 -2.59 -15.00 10.56
N ASN A 91 -3.10 -14.71 9.36
CA ASN A 91 -2.64 -15.34 8.13
C ASN A 91 -2.33 -14.32 7.02
N ALA A 92 -1.30 -14.58 6.24
CA ALA A 92 -0.93 -13.75 5.10
C ALA A 92 -2.02 -13.72 4.00
N SER A 93 -2.87 -14.74 3.91
CA SER A 93 -4.00 -14.80 2.99
C SER A 93 -5.10 -13.78 3.28
N GLU A 94 -5.10 -13.19 4.47
CA GLU A 94 -6.04 -12.13 4.86
C GLU A 94 -5.59 -10.73 4.42
N ILE A 95 -4.37 -10.62 3.88
CA ILE A 95 -3.79 -9.35 3.44
C ILE A 95 -4.14 -9.14 1.97
N ASN A 96 -5.00 -8.16 1.70
CA ASN A 96 -5.31 -7.73 0.33
C ASN A 96 -4.36 -6.60 -0.07
N VAL A 97 -3.53 -6.85 -1.07
CA VAL A 97 -2.57 -5.87 -1.59
C VAL A 97 -2.70 -5.78 -3.09
N SER A 98 -2.77 -4.58 -3.63
CA SER A 98 -2.66 -4.37 -5.06
C SER A 98 -1.95 -3.06 -5.40
N SER A 99 -1.58 -2.87 -6.66
CA SER A 99 -1.03 -1.63 -7.17
C SER A 99 -1.71 -1.25 -8.48
N THR A 100 -2.11 0.00 -8.59
CA THR A 100 -2.67 0.54 -9.83
C THR A 100 -1.60 0.82 -10.88
N LYS A 101 -0.31 0.81 -10.51
CA LYS A 101 0.80 1.12 -11.44
C LYS A 101 0.91 0.13 -12.61
N GLY A 102 0.47 -1.11 -12.43
CA GLY A 102 0.41 -2.07 -13.53
C GLY A 102 -0.48 -1.64 -14.68
N ALA A 103 -1.53 -0.87 -14.39
CA ALA A 103 -2.49 -0.38 -15.39
C ALA A 103 -2.15 1.03 -15.92
N ILE A 104 -1.62 1.92 -15.06
CA ILE A 104 -1.48 3.35 -15.38
C ILE A 104 -0.02 3.83 -15.42
N GLY A 105 0.93 2.99 -15.07
CA GLY A 105 2.34 3.37 -14.91
C GLY A 105 2.61 4.19 -13.64
N HIS A 106 3.86 4.58 -13.46
CA HIS A 106 4.29 5.41 -12.34
C HIS A 106 4.20 6.89 -12.69
N LEU A 107 3.23 7.59 -12.14
CA LEU A 107 2.95 9.00 -12.41
C LEU A 107 3.80 9.99 -11.59
N LEU A 108 4.95 9.53 -11.08
CA LEU A 108 5.89 10.34 -10.28
C LEU A 108 5.18 11.08 -9.14
N GLY A 109 5.26 12.41 -9.10
CA GLY A 109 4.63 13.23 -8.06
C GLY A 109 3.11 13.14 -8.00
N ALA A 110 2.44 12.71 -9.08
CA ALA A 110 0.99 12.50 -9.10
C ALA A 110 0.57 11.09 -8.66
N ALA A 111 1.50 10.12 -8.57
CA ALA A 111 1.19 8.72 -8.31
C ALA A 111 0.35 8.53 -7.03
N GLY A 112 0.81 9.06 -5.90
CA GLY A 112 0.11 8.90 -4.63
C GLY A 112 -1.29 9.52 -4.63
N SER A 113 -1.50 10.65 -5.30
CA SER A 113 -2.82 11.27 -5.41
C SER A 113 -3.79 10.42 -6.22
N VAL A 114 -3.33 9.86 -7.32
CA VAL A 114 -4.16 8.99 -8.18
C VAL A 114 -4.47 7.66 -7.46
N GLU A 115 -3.50 7.07 -6.81
CA GLU A 115 -3.68 5.85 -6.00
C GLU A 115 -4.66 6.07 -4.84
N ALA A 116 -4.60 7.23 -4.19
CA ALA A 116 -5.56 7.61 -3.16
C ALA A 116 -6.99 7.72 -3.74
N ILE A 117 -7.16 8.30 -4.94
CA ILE A 117 -8.45 8.39 -5.60
C ILE A 117 -9.01 6.99 -5.91
N PHE A 118 -8.21 6.08 -6.46
CA PHE A 118 -8.64 4.71 -6.72
C PHE A 118 -9.04 3.98 -5.43
N THR A 119 -8.27 4.14 -4.36
CA THR A 119 -8.57 3.54 -3.06
C THR A 119 -9.86 4.10 -2.47
N ILE A 120 -10.06 5.43 -2.53
CA ILE A 120 -11.28 6.09 -2.06
C ILE A 120 -12.50 5.62 -2.86
N LEU A 121 -12.39 5.51 -4.18
CA LEU A 121 -13.48 5.03 -5.01
C LEU A 121 -13.79 3.55 -4.75
N SER A 122 -12.79 2.73 -4.46
CA SER A 122 -12.98 1.33 -4.06
C SER A 122 -13.79 1.22 -2.77
N ILE A 123 -13.50 2.06 -1.77
CA ILE A 123 -14.27 2.13 -0.54
C ILE A 123 -15.71 2.59 -0.83
N TYR A 124 -15.85 3.67 -1.59
CA TYR A 124 -17.18 4.28 -1.87
C TYR A 124 -18.10 3.35 -2.64
N HIS A 125 -17.57 2.58 -3.59
CA HIS A 125 -18.34 1.64 -4.39
C HIS A 125 -18.40 0.23 -3.79
N ALA A 126 -17.82 0.02 -2.59
CA ALA A 126 -17.69 -1.29 -1.95
C ALA A 126 -17.10 -2.36 -2.89
N SER A 127 -16.20 -1.94 -3.80
CA SER A 127 -15.57 -2.80 -4.78
C SER A 127 -14.05 -2.75 -4.60
N LEU A 128 -13.46 -3.91 -4.34
CA LEU A 128 -12.01 -4.05 -4.49
C LEU A 128 -11.71 -4.09 -5.98
N LEU A 129 -10.88 -3.16 -6.44
CA LEU A 129 -10.33 -3.25 -7.79
C LEU A 129 -9.52 -4.54 -7.87
N ASN A 130 -10.02 -5.52 -8.59
CA ASN A 130 -9.31 -6.76 -8.91
C ASN A 130 -8.16 -6.45 -9.90
N ILE A 131 -7.18 -5.69 -9.45
CA ILE A 131 -5.91 -5.56 -10.17
C ILE A 131 -5.03 -6.67 -9.61
N SER A 132 -4.95 -7.75 -10.36
CA SER A 132 -4.11 -8.90 -10.02
C SER A 132 -2.66 -8.44 -9.88
N ILE A 133 -2.13 -8.52 -8.67
CA ILE A 133 -0.67 -8.52 -8.48
C ILE A 133 -0.23 -9.97 -8.68
N SER A 134 0.54 -10.21 -9.72
CA SER A 134 1.34 -11.42 -9.76
C SER A 134 2.31 -11.40 -8.57
N HIS A 135 2.09 -12.25 -7.59
CA HIS A 135 3.08 -12.51 -6.54
C HIS A 135 4.40 -12.86 -7.22
N PRO A 136 5.52 -12.20 -6.89
CA PRO A 136 6.81 -12.76 -7.22
C PRO A 136 6.86 -14.12 -6.53
N LYS A 137 6.91 -15.20 -7.32
CA LYS A 137 7.15 -16.54 -6.79
C LYS A 137 8.42 -16.47 -5.94
N SER A 138 8.36 -17.03 -4.74
CA SER A 138 9.52 -17.16 -3.88
C SER A 138 10.68 -17.73 -4.67
N HIS A 139 11.85 -17.12 -4.57
CA HIS A 139 13.09 -17.47 -5.25
C HIS A 139 13.67 -18.80 -4.73
N ASN A 140 12.88 -19.87 -4.69
CA ASN A 140 13.36 -21.21 -4.31
C ASN A 140 13.04 -22.31 -5.33
N ASP A 141 12.57 -21.95 -6.53
CA ASP A 141 12.44 -22.96 -7.59
C ASP A 141 12.94 -22.40 -8.92
N SER A 142 14.10 -22.95 -9.35
CA SER A 142 14.62 -23.03 -10.71
C SER A 142 14.66 -21.74 -11.55
N GLY A 143 15.79 -21.16 -11.66
CA GLY A 143 16.60 -20.51 -12.71
C GLY A 143 15.97 -19.96 -13.99
N HIS A 144 14.70 -19.54 -14.02
CA HIS A 144 14.13 -18.88 -15.19
C HIS A 144 13.50 -17.55 -14.80
N PRO A 145 13.79 -16.46 -15.54
CA PRO A 145 13.18 -15.15 -15.28
C PRO A 145 11.66 -15.22 -15.54
N PRO A 146 10.86 -14.42 -14.79
CA PRO A 146 9.41 -14.40 -14.96
C PRO A 146 9.04 -13.87 -16.34
N THR A 147 8.23 -14.63 -17.07
CA THR A 147 7.57 -14.19 -18.30
C THR A 147 6.34 -13.40 -17.93
N TYR A 148 6.30 -12.12 -18.28
CA TYR A 148 5.10 -11.29 -18.16
C TYR A 148 4.15 -11.61 -19.31
N SER A 149 2.98 -12.18 -19.03
CA SER A 149 1.90 -12.27 -20.01
C SER A 149 1.17 -10.94 -20.08
N LYS A 150 1.19 -10.31 -21.25
CA LYS A 150 0.27 -9.22 -21.60
C LYS A 150 -1.09 -9.84 -21.88
N SER A 151 -2.07 -9.54 -21.09
CA SER A 151 -3.49 -9.69 -21.41
C SER A 151 -4.20 -8.37 -21.21
#